data_7962483182a4cabebd68558967f0113f
#
_entry.id   7962483182a4cabebd68558967f0113f
#
_cell.length_a   1.000
_cell.length_b   1.000
_cell.length_c   1.000
_cell.angle_alpha   90.00
_cell.angle_beta   90.00
_cell.angle_gamma   90.00
#
_symmetry.space_group_name_H-M   'P 1'
#
loop_
_entity.id
_entity.type
_entity.pdbx_description
1 polymer ?
#
loop_
_entity_poly.entity_id
_entity_poly.type
_entity_poly.pdbx_seq_one_letter_code
_entity_poly.pdbx_strand_id
1 'polypeptide(L)'
;MRDALRRLSWWSEGCLEMSSRTDAGVSVRMNLARIDLPRSVSEKISPDSIVRALNDHLPKGAVAISANRAPLNSRVRYADLRSYLYRLDTIEEWPSEFEYDAILEACSLVEGQHDFTNLSRLESDKDPIRTVDRCIPWTSDDGRLIGFSIQAKSFIWNQVRRIASAFAGIASGRISILDLESALNSPEVTVDLGRAPPEGLVLWNISHKDFDSPFSGEMPISTTFSIRPSDPREYRRWVSLSKYEIGLVLEREWMSRLS
;
A
#
# COMPACT_ATOMS: atom_id res chain seq x y z
N MET A 1 -16.82 -4.46 4.66
CA MET A 1 -17.67 -3.28 4.38
C MET A 1 -19.03 -3.65 3.76
N ARG A 2 -19.11 -4.28 2.59
CA ARG A 2 -20.40 -4.64 1.94
C ARG A 2 -21.33 -5.42 2.87
N ASP A 3 -20.82 -6.44 3.55
CA ASP A 3 -21.63 -7.28 4.44
C ASP A 3 -22.07 -6.53 5.70
N ALA A 4 -21.26 -5.62 6.23
CA ALA A 4 -21.65 -4.72 7.32
C ALA A 4 -22.81 -3.81 6.89
N LEU A 5 -22.73 -3.19 5.69
CA LEU A 5 -23.81 -2.37 5.16
C LEU A 5 -25.12 -3.17 4.94
N ARG A 6 -25.02 -4.43 4.51
CA ARG A 6 -26.20 -5.31 4.36
C ARG A 6 -26.85 -5.62 5.70
N ARG A 7 -26.06 -5.95 6.72
CA ARG A 7 -26.56 -6.22 8.08
C ARG A 7 -27.25 -5.00 8.70
N LEU A 8 -26.74 -3.81 8.37
CA LEU A 8 -27.32 -2.53 8.80
C LEU A 8 -28.52 -2.08 7.96
N SER A 9 -28.90 -2.84 6.92
CA SER A 9 -29.91 -2.43 5.93
C SER A 9 -29.60 -1.10 5.22
N TRP A 10 -28.30 -0.79 5.08
CA TRP A 10 -27.79 0.41 4.41
C TRP A 10 -27.26 0.13 3.00
N TRP A 11 -27.28 -1.12 2.59
CA TRP A 11 -26.76 -1.52 1.29
C TRP A 11 -27.77 -1.27 0.17
N SER A 12 -27.29 -0.64 -0.90
CA SER A 12 -27.92 -0.62 -2.23
C SER A 12 -26.84 -0.81 -3.28
N GLU A 13 -27.20 -1.21 -4.49
CA GLU A 13 -26.22 -1.35 -5.58
C GLU A 13 -25.60 0.03 -5.88
N GLY A 14 -24.27 0.06 -6.00
CA GLY A 14 -23.52 1.29 -6.26
C GLY A 14 -23.31 2.22 -5.05
N CYS A 15 -23.86 1.92 -3.86
CA CYS A 15 -23.73 2.80 -2.68
C CYS A 15 -22.32 2.88 -2.10
N LEU A 16 -21.41 1.99 -2.48
CA LEU A 16 -20.06 1.89 -1.94
C LEU A 16 -19.00 2.13 -3.03
N GLU A 17 -18.18 3.14 -2.85
CA GLU A 17 -16.95 3.36 -3.62
C GLU A 17 -15.73 3.27 -2.70
N MET A 18 -14.70 2.54 -3.12
CA MET A 18 -13.41 2.45 -2.40
C MET A 18 -12.35 3.23 -3.17
N SER A 19 -11.47 3.95 -2.45
CA SER A 19 -10.39 4.70 -3.07
C SER A 19 -9.35 3.78 -3.69
N SER A 20 -8.96 2.72 -2.99
CA SER A 20 -7.97 1.77 -3.47
C SER A 20 -8.49 0.34 -3.34
N ARG A 21 -8.15 -0.48 -4.35
CA ARG A 21 -8.27 -1.95 -4.28
C ARG A 21 -6.87 -2.51 -4.13
N THR A 22 -6.72 -3.44 -3.21
CA THR A 22 -5.45 -4.15 -2.96
C THR A 22 -5.61 -5.63 -3.25
N ASP A 23 -4.53 -6.28 -3.66
CA ASP A 23 -4.50 -7.72 -3.85
C ASP A 23 -4.71 -8.45 -2.52
N ALA A 24 -5.15 -9.71 -2.58
CA ALA A 24 -5.19 -10.56 -1.40
C ALA A 24 -3.77 -10.70 -0.80
N GLY A 25 -3.64 -10.58 0.51
CA GLY A 25 -2.36 -10.63 1.23
C GLY A 25 -1.71 -9.25 1.45
N VAL A 26 -2.17 -8.19 0.77
CA VAL A 26 -1.71 -6.82 1.00
C VAL A 26 -2.33 -6.27 2.29
N SER A 27 -1.50 -5.73 3.15
CA SER A 27 -1.94 -5.04 4.37
C SER A 27 -2.41 -3.62 4.07
N VAL A 28 -3.35 -3.12 4.86
CA VAL A 28 -3.92 -1.78 4.66
C VAL A 28 -3.98 -1.05 6.00
N ARG A 29 -3.19 0.02 6.17
CA ARG A 29 -3.30 0.91 7.34
C ARG A 29 -4.52 1.82 7.22
N MET A 30 -4.71 2.40 6.05
CA MET A 30 -5.77 3.34 5.77
C MET A 30 -6.31 3.15 4.35
N ASN A 31 -7.61 3.19 4.22
CA ASN A 31 -8.29 3.32 2.94
C ASN A 31 -9.50 4.25 3.10
N LEU A 32 -9.93 4.87 2.01
CA LEU A 32 -11.13 5.70 1.99
C LEU A 32 -12.28 4.94 1.35
N ALA A 33 -13.46 5.09 1.96
CA ALA A 33 -14.71 4.59 1.41
C ALA A 33 -15.74 5.74 1.35
N ARG A 34 -16.39 5.93 0.20
CA ARG A 34 -17.62 6.70 0.11
C ARG A 34 -18.78 5.74 0.25
N ILE A 35 -19.74 6.11 1.09
CA ILE A 35 -20.97 5.36 1.30
C ILE A 35 -22.15 6.30 1.07
N ASP A 36 -22.98 5.98 0.09
CA ASP A 36 -24.24 6.69 -0.15
C ASP A 36 -25.33 6.04 0.70
N LEU A 37 -25.64 6.65 1.82
CA LEU A 37 -26.62 6.14 2.79
C LEU A 37 -28.06 6.51 2.37
N PRO A 38 -29.06 5.68 2.70
CA PRO A 38 -30.45 6.05 2.54
C PRO A 38 -30.76 7.37 3.27
N ARG A 39 -31.59 8.22 2.67
CA ARG A 39 -31.91 9.54 3.21
C ARG A 39 -32.47 9.45 4.65
N SER A 40 -33.32 8.45 4.91
CA SER A 40 -33.88 8.18 6.24
C SER A 40 -32.82 7.89 7.31
N VAL A 41 -31.64 7.42 6.90
CA VAL A 41 -30.48 7.16 7.76
C VAL A 41 -29.61 8.40 7.86
N SER A 42 -29.19 8.96 6.72
CA SER A 42 -28.24 10.07 6.65
C SER A 42 -28.73 11.35 7.35
N GLU A 43 -30.04 11.58 7.42
CA GLU A 43 -30.63 12.72 8.11
C GLU A 43 -30.68 12.57 9.64
N LYS A 44 -30.65 11.33 10.14
CA LYS A 44 -30.87 11.03 11.57
C LYS A 44 -29.62 10.59 12.34
N ILE A 45 -28.59 10.16 11.63
CA ILE A 45 -27.40 9.56 12.24
C ILE A 45 -26.21 10.51 12.13
N SER A 46 -25.50 10.69 13.26
CA SER A 46 -24.23 11.41 13.28
C SER A 46 -23.09 10.57 12.67
N PRO A 47 -22.01 11.21 12.16
CA PRO A 47 -20.82 10.51 11.67
C PRO A 47 -20.26 9.50 12.68
N ASP A 48 -20.16 9.86 13.96
CA ASP A 48 -19.66 8.97 15.02
C ASP A 48 -20.56 7.75 15.24
N SER A 49 -21.87 7.93 15.10
CA SER A 49 -22.82 6.81 15.19
C SER A 49 -22.72 5.88 14.00
N ILE A 50 -22.35 6.40 12.81
CA ILE A 50 -22.06 5.60 11.62
C ILE A 50 -20.81 4.76 11.86
N VAL A 51 -19.75 5.35 12.41
CA VAL A 51 -18.47 4.65 12.74
C VAL A 51 -18.78 3.50 13.72
N ARG A 52 -19.48 3.78 14.81
CA ARG A 52 -19.86 2.74 15.80
C ARG A 52 -20.67 1.61 15.17
N ALA A 53 -21.73 1.94 14.45
CA ALA A 53 -22.56 0.94 13.79
C ALA A 53 -21.79 0.09 12.76
N LEU A 54 -20.86 0.67 12.02
CA LEU A 54 -19.99 -0.07 11.11
C LEU A 54 -19.09 -1.03 11.88
N ASN A 55 -18.43 -0.57 12.95
CA ASN A 55 -17.50 -1.37 13.76
C ASN A 55 -18.20 -2.56 14.44
N ASP A 56 -19.48 -2.46 14.83
CA ASP A 56 -20.26 -3.56 15.37
C ASP A 56 -20.47 -4.70 14.34
N HIS A 57 -20.28 -4.43 13.05
CA HIS A 57 -20.54 -5.37 11.96
C HIS A 57 -19.35 -5.67 11.06
N LEU A 58 -18.24 -4.94 11.21
CA LEU A 58 -17.00 -5.22 10.49
C LEU A 58 -16.30 -6.47 11.04
N PRO A 59 -15.55 -7.22 10.20
CA PRO A 59 -14.73 -8.32 10.68
C PRO A 59 -13.56 -7.80 11.53
N LYS A 60 -13.01 -8.64 12.41
CA LYS A 60 -11.90 -8.28 13.33
C LYS A 60 -10.68 -7.64 12.67
N GLY A 61 -10.42 -7.92 11.39
CA GLY A 61 -9.29 -7.33 10.65
C GLY A 61 -9.62 -6.03 9.92
N ALA A 62 -10.74 -5.36 10.24
CA ALA A 62 -11.13 -4.10 9.63
C ALA A 62 -11.83 -3.20 10.66
N VAL A 63 -11.48 -1.91 10.63
CA VAL A 63 -12.04 -0.92 11.55
C VAL A 63 -12.37 0.37 10.79
N ALA A 64 -13.51 0.97 11.11
CA ALA A 64 -13.84 2.33 10.71
C ALA A 64 -13.29 3.29 11.77
N ILE A 65 -12.42 4.21 11.39
CA ILE A 65 -11.76 5.15 12.31
C ILE A 65 -12.55 6.46 12.43
N SER A 66 -12.97 7.00 11.28
CA SER A 66 -13.73 8.25 11.24
C SER A 66 -14.71 8.26 10.07
N ALA A 67 -15.71 9.10 10.16
CA ALA A 67 -16.63 9.39 9.07
C ALA A 67 -16.90 10.90 9.01
N ASN A 68 -17.01 11.42 7.79
CA ASN A 68 -17.34 12.81 7.55
C ASN A 68 -18.41 12.89 6.45
N ARG A 69 -19.19 13.96 6.47
CA ARG A 69 -20.08 14.27 5.33
C ARG A 69 -19.23 14.80 4.19
N ALA A 70 -19.39 14.23 3.03
CA ALA A 70 -18.66 14.63 1.82
C ALA A 70 -19.57 15.39 0.85
N PRO A 71 -19.03 16.28 0.00
CA PRO A 71 -19.76 16.85 -1.11
C PRO A 71 -20.39 15.77 -2.00
N LEU A 72 -21.57 16.04 -2.55
CA LEU A 72 -22.30 15.07 -3.40
C LEU A 72 -21.49 14.53 -4.58
N ASN A 73 -20.58 15.36 -5.12
CA ASN A 73 -19.74 15.01 -6.27
C ASN A 73 -18.36 14.46 -5.86
N SER A 74 -18.10 14.29 -4.58
CA SER A 74 -16.84 13.73 -4.11
C SER A 74 -16.67 12.27 -4.58
N ARG A 75 -15.49 11.95 -5.10
CA ARG A 75 -15.13 10.63 -5.63
C ARG A 75 -13.85 10.17 -4.98
N VAL A 76 -13.94 9.27 -4.03
CA VAL A 76 -12.78 8.79 -3.25
C VAL A 76 -11.72 8.08 -4.09
N ARG A 77 -12.09 7.60 -5.29
CA ARG A 77 -11.11 7.02 -6.23
C ARG A 77 -10.15 8.06 -6.83
N TYR A 78 -10.48 9.33 -6.81
CA TYR A 78 -9.63 10.43 -7.27
C TYR A 78 -8.83 11.04 -6.13
N ALA A 79 -8.15 10.17 -5.38
CA ALA A 79 -7.22 10.60 -4.34
C ALA A 79 -6.10 11.47 -4.93
N ASP A 80 -5.61 12.43 -4.14
CA ASP A 80 -4.50 13.30 -4.54
C ASP A 80 -3.17 12.58 -4.44
N LEU A 81 -3.01 11.72 -3.42
CA LEU A 81 -1.81 10.94 -3.19
C LEU A 81 -2.15 9.59 -2.56
N ARG A 82 -1.40 8.55 -2.93
CA ARG A 82 -1.35 7.24 -2.28
C ARG A 82 0.07 6.94 -1.88
N SER A 83 0.26 6.51 -0.64
CA SER A 83 1.56 6.09 -0.13
C SER A 83 1.51 4.59 0.16
N TYR A 84 2.52 3.87 -0.32
CA TYR A 84 2.74 2.48 -0.02
C TYR A 84 4.08 2.29 0.66
N LEU A 85 4.15 1.30 1.54
CA LEU A 85 5.40 0.76 2.07
C LEU A 85 5.56 -0.66 1.54
N TYR A 86 6.79 -1.04 1.24
CA TYR A 86 7.12 -2.41 0.91
C TYR A 86 8.32 -2.89 1.73
N ARG A 87 8.16 -4.01 2.46
CA ARG A 87 9.25 -4.69 3.19
C ARG A 87 10.05 -5.57 2.24
N LEU A 88 11.19 -5.09 1.77
CA LEU A 88 12.08 -5.82 0.84
C LEU A 88 12.66 -7.07 1.47
N ASP A 89 12.94 -7.04 2.79
CA ASP A 89 13.47 -8.17 3.54
C ASP A 89 12.53 -9.40 3.55
N THR A 90 11.25 -9.24 3.15
CA THR A 90 10.28 -10.34 3.00
C THR A 90 10.35 -11.05 1.65
N ILE A 91 11.16 -10.58 0.70
CA ILE A 91 11.36 -11.22 -0.60
C ILE A 91 12.41 -12.33 -0.43
N GLU A 92 12.15 -13.53 -0.99
CA GLU A 92 13.02 -14.70 -0.79
C GLU A 92 14.44 -14.44 -1.32
N GLU A 93 14.56 -13.77 -2.43
CA GLU A 93 15.83 -13.43 -3.09
C GLU A 93 16.57 -12.25 -2.46
N TRP A 94 16.00 -11.58 -1.44
CA TRP A 94 16.67 -10.47 -0.77
C TRP A 94 17.93 -10.94 -0.07
N PRO A 95 19.11 -10.38 -0.40
CA PRO A 95 20.38 -10.84 0.14
C PRO A 95 20.62 -10.32 1.57
N SER A 96 21.56 -10.97 2.29
CA SER A 96 22.04 -10.49 3.61
C SER A 96 22.97 -9.28 3.49
N GLU A 97 23.70 -9.18 2.38
CA GLU A 97 24.62 -8.10 2.06
C GLU A 97 24.27 -7.54 0.68
N PHE A 98 24.27 -6.23 0.53
CA PHE A 98 23.98 -5.53 -0.71
C PHE A 98 24.52 -4.10 -0.65
N GLU A 99 24.71 -3.49 -1.84
CA GLU A 99 25.12 -2.11 -1.96
C GLU A 99 23.93 -1.17 -1.70
N TYR A 100 23.99 -0.43 -0.60
CA TYR A 100 22.89 0.48 -0.20
C TYR A 100 22.68 1.58 -1.26
N ASP A 101 23.76 2.12 -1.83
CA ASP A 101 23.70 3.18 -2.84
C ASP A 101 22.98 2.72 -4.11
N ALA A 102 23.08 1.44 -4.47
CA ALA A 102 22.32 0.90 -5.60
C ALA A 102 20.79 0.94 -5.37
N ILE A 103 20.34 0.79 -4.12
CA ILE A 103 18.91 0.93 -3.78
C ILE A 103 18.48 2.40 -3.76
N LEU A 104 19.36 3.31 -3.32
CA LEU A 104 19.11 4.76 -3.43
C LEU A 104 18.95 5.18 -4.90
N GLU A 105 19.86 4.72 -5.76
CA GLU A 105 19.81 4.98 -7.20
C GLU A 105 18.53 4.40 -7.82
N ALA A 106 18.18 3.15 -7.50
CA ALA A 106 16.95 2.51 -7.96
C ALA A 106 15.68 3.28 -7.52
N CYS A 107 15.66 3.80 -6.29
CA CYS A 107 14.58 4.67 -5.82
C CYS A 107 14.49 5.95 -6.66
N SER A 108 15.62 6.60 -6.93
CA SER A 108 15.68 7.82 -7.74
C SER A 108 15.23 7.59 -9.18
N LEU A 109 15.58 6.44 -9.77
CA LEU A 109 15.21 6.10 -11.15
C LEU A 109 13.70 5.93 -11.35
N VAL A 110 12.98 5.46 -10.36
CA VAL A 110 11.52 5.29 -10.48
C VAL A 110 10.72 6.55 -10.17
N GLU A 111 11.38 7.59 -9.61
CA GLU A 111 10.74 8.90 -9.42
C GLU A 111 10.55 9.62 -10.76
N GLY A 112 9.52 10.46 -10.83
CA GLY A 112 9.17 11.17 -12.06
C GLY A 112 8.11 10.46 -12.88
N GLN A 113 7.93 10.96 -14.11
CA GLN A 113 6.96 10.42 -15.06
C GLN A 113 7.60 9.38 -15.96
N HIS A 114 7.08 8.17 -15.93
CA HIS A 114 7.58 7.05 -16.75
C HIS A 114 6.41 6.24 -17.33
N ASP A 115 6.73 5.47 -18.36
CA ASP A 115 5.90 4.37 -18.84
C ASP A 115 6.21 3.10 -18.01
N PHE A 116 5.24 2.67 -17.21
CA PHE A 116 5.38 1.51 -16.33
C PHE A 116 4.90 0.19 -16.98
N THR A 117 4.85 0.09 -18.30
CA THR A 117 4.43 -1.13 -19.00
C THR A 117 5.17 -2.37 -18.49
N ASN A 118 6.50 -2.33 -18.41
CA ASN A 118 7.34 -3.44 -17.95
C ASN A 118 7.28 -3.66 -16.43
N LEU A 119 6.89 -2.64 -15.67
CA LEU A 119 6.79 -2.67 -14.21
C LEU A 119 5.33 -2.70 -13.71
N SER A 120 4.40 -3.17 -14.53
CA SER A 120 3.00 -3.30 -14.14
C SER A 120 2.30 -4.47 -14.84
N ARG A 121 1.06 -4.73 -14.45
CA ARG A 121 0.15 -5.55 -15.24
C ARG A 121 -0.88 -4.63 -15.88
N LEU A 122 -0.68 -4.34 -17.15
CA LEU A 122 -1.64 -3.52 -17.90
C LEU A 122 -2.97 -4.25 -18.12
N GLU A 123 -4.05 -3.53 -17.89
CA GLU A 123 -5.36 -3.83 -18.44
C GLU A 123 -5.45 -3.14 -19.81
N SER A 124 -6.15 -3.76 -20.78
CA SER A 124 -6.16 -3.38 -22.20
C SER A 124 -6.47 -1.90 -22.48
N ASP A 125 -7.13 -1.19 -21.57
CA ASP A 125 -7.60 0.19 -21.78
C ASP A 125 -6.95 1.18 -20.80
N LYS A 126 -5.87 0.80 -20.12
CA LYS A 126 -5.20 1.64 -19.14
C LYS A 126 -3.95 2.28 -19.72
N ASP A 127 -3.84 3.59 -19.56
CA ASP A 127 -2.62 4.33 -19.80
C ASP A 127 -1.52 3.85 -18.86
N PRO A 128 -0.35 3.40 -19.37
CA PRO A 128 0.78 2.95 -18.55
C PRO A 128 1.57 4.09 -17.90
N ILE A 129 1.38 5.33 -18.35
CA ILE A 129 2.15 6.47 -17.86
C ILE A 129 1.67 6.85 -16.45
N ARG A 130 2.62 6.89 -15.51
CA ARG A 130 2.40 7.34 -14.13
C ARG A 130 3.53 8.28 -13.71
N THR A 131 3.19 9.16 -12.77
CA THR A 131 4.19 9.97 -12.07
C THR A 131 4.34 9.41 -10.66
N VAL A 132 5.54 8.99 -10.31
CA VAL A 132 5.92 8.69 -8.94
C VAL A 132 6.46 9.97 -8.33
N ASP A 133 5.76 10.48 -7.32
CA ASP A 133 6.10 11.76 -6.69
C ASP A 133 7.30 11.62 -5.75
N ARG A 134 7.47 10.44 -5.15
CA ARG A 134 8.55 10.14 -4.23
C ARG A 134 8.76 8.64 -4.08
N CYS A 135 10.02 8.20 -4.04
CA CYS A 135 10.43 6.85 -3.67
C CYS A 135 11.68 6.94 -2.79
N ILE A 136 11.60 6.48 -1.55
CA ILE A 136 12.70 6.59 -0.58
C ILE A 136 12.89 5.29 0.19
N PRO A 137 14.12 4.96 0.59
CA PRO A 137 14.40 3.84 1.47
C PRO A 137 13.63 3.95 2.80
N TRP A 138 13.22 2.81 3.32
CA TRP A 138 12.65 2.66 4.65
C TRP A 138 13.64 1.91 5.54
N THR A 139 14.21 2.63 6.49
CA THR A 139 15.21 2.13 7.42
C THR A 139 14.66 2.02 8.84
N SER A 140 15.22 1.09 9.60
CA SER A 140 15.03 0.99 11.06
C SER A 140 15.87 2.04 11.80
N ASP A 141 15.63 2.19 13.09
CA ASP A 141 16.35 3.15 13.94
C ASP A 141 17.86 2.83 14.04
N ASP A 142 18.25 1.58 13.85
CA ASP A 142 19.64 1.13 13.79
C ASP A 142 20.28 1.31 12.39
N GLY A 143 19.59 1.97 11.46
CA GLY A 143 20.05 2.24 10.09
C GLY A 143 19.91 1.09 9.11
N ARG A 144 19.36 -0.06 9.51
CA ARG A 144 19.15 -1.21 8.63
C ARG A 144 18.03 -0.92 7.63
N LEU A 145 18.29 -1.17 6.35
CA LEU A 145 17.27 -1.09 5.31
C LEU A 145 16.24 -2.20 5.48
N ILE A 146 14.97 -1.83 5.61
CA ILE A 146 13.83 -2.74 5.70
C ILE A 146 13.12 -2.83 4.37
N GLY A 147 13.01 -1.71 3.67
CA GLY A 147 12.24 -1.63 2.45
C GLY A 147 12.27 -0.24 1.84
N PHE A 148 11.17 0.14 1.24
CA PHE A 148 11.01 1.48 0.67
C PHE A 148 9.58 2.00 0.86
N SER A 149 9.44 3.32 0.81
CA SER A 149 8.18 4.05 0.68
C SER A 149 8.06 4.59 -0.72
N ILE A 150 6.88 4.49 -1.32
CA ILE A 150 6.60 5.04 -2.65
C ILE A 150 5.27 5.80 -2.66
N GLN A 151 5.26 6.95 -3.32
CA GLN A 151 4.12 7.86 -3.36
C GLN A 151 3.79 8.25 -4.80
N ALA A 152 2.51 8.17 -5.15
CA ALA A 152 1.98 8.61 -6.43
C ALA A 152 0.48 8.90 -6.31
N LYS A 153 -0.05 9.69 -7.22
CA LYS A 153 -1.50 9.90 -7.34
C LYS A 153 -2.25 8.60 -7.61
N SER A 154 -1.67 7.73 -8.43
CA SER A 154 -2.24 6.41 -8.74
C SER A 154 -1.17 5.42 -9.15
N PHE A 155 -1.43 4.14 -8.92
CA PHE A 155 -0.59 3.03 -9.35
C PHE A 155 -1.38 2.10 -10.27
N ILE A 156 -0.68 1.46 -11.21
CA ILE A 156 -1.22 0.42 -12.07
C ILE A 156 -1.19 -0.92 -11.30
N TRP A 157 -1.98 -1.86 -11.72
CA TRP A 157 -2.02 -3.17 -11.07
C TRP A 157 -0.63 -3.82 -11.01
N ASN A 158 -0.25 -4.27 -9.83
CA ASN A 158 1.05 -4.86 -9.47
C ASN A 158 2.27 -3.92 -9.58
N GLN A 159 2.12 -2.62 -9.91
CA GLN A 159 3.25 -1.72 -10.14
C GLN A 159 4.25 -1.72 -8.96
N VAL A 160 3.80 -1.44 -7.75
CA VAL A 160 4.68 -1.39 -6.56
C VAL A 160 5.37 -2.74 -6.29
N ARG A 161 4.67 -3.86 -6.50
CA ARG A 161 5.23 -5.21 -6.31
C ARG A 161 6.26 -5.57 -7.38
N ARG A 162 6.12 -5.09 -8.62
CA ARG A 162 7.12 -5.28 -9.68
C ARG A 162 8.35 -4.39 -9.44
N ILE A 163 8.16 -3.16 -8.98
CA ILE A 163 9.26 -2.30 -8.52
C ILE A 163 10.02 -2.97 -7.37
N ALA A 164 9.31 -3.53 -6.38
CA ALA A 164 9.93 -4.26 -5.27
C ALA A 164 10.75 -5.48 -5.73
N SER A 165 10.25 -6.22 -6.74
CA SER A 165 10.99 -7.34 -7.33
C SER A 165 12.26 -6.87 -8.06
N ALA A 166 12.17 -5.74 -8.78
CA ALA A 166 13.33 -5.14 -9.44
C ALA A 166 14.39 -4.71 -8.40
N PHE A 167 13.98 -4.05 -7.31
CA PHE A 167 14.91 -3.66 -6.23
C PHE A 167 15.58 -4.86 -5.57
N ALA A 168 14.84 -5.93 -5.29
CA ALA A 168 15.42 -7.16 -4.78
C ALA A 168 16.37 -7.83 -5.78
N GLY A 169 16.05 -7.76 -7.07
CA GLY A 169 16.92 -8.24 -8.14
C GLY A 169 18.23 -7.45 -8.23
N ILE A 170 18.17 -6.13 -8.07
CA ILE A 170 19.37 -5.27 -8.04
C ILE A 170 20.21 -5.60 -6.79
N ALA A 171 19.58 -5.65 -5.61
CA ALA A 171 20.28 -5.97 -4.38
C ALA A 171 20.99 -7.34 -4.43
N SER A 172 20.41 -8.33 -5.09
CA SER A 172 20.99 -9.68 -5.25
C SER A 172 21.96 -9.80 -6.44
N GLY A 173 22.15 -8.75 -7.23
CA GLY A 173 22.97 -8.78 -8.46
C GLY A 173 22.35 -9.57 -9.62
N ARG A 174 21.06 -9.99 -9.51
CA ARG A 174 20.34 -10.71 -10.57
C ARG A 174 20.04 -9.82 -11.77
N ILE A 175 19.81 -8.55 -11.54
CA ILE A 175 19.60 -7.52 -12.56
C ILE A 175 20.47 -6.30 -12.21
N SER A 176 20.83 -5.53 -13.22
CA SER A 176 21.58 -4.28 -13.06
C SER A 176 20.64 -3.08 -12.93
N ILE A 177 21.18 -1.95 -12.50
CA ILE A 177 20.49 -0.64 -12.56
C ILE A 177 20.08 -0.31 -14.00
N LEU A 178 20.94 -0.62 -14.99
CA LEU A 178 20.65 -0.40 -16.42
C LEU A 178 19.46 -1.22 -16.92
N ASP A 179 19.20 -2.39 -16.36
CA ASP A 179 18.01 -3.18 -16.70
C ASP A 179 16.73 -2.47 -16.22
N LEU A 180 16.75 -1.87 -15.02
CA LEU A 180 15.64 -1.07 -14.51
C LEU A 180 15.43 0.19 -15.35
N GLU A 181 16.51 0.90 -15.67
CA GLU A 181 16.49 2.09 -16.52
C GLU A 181 15.93 1.77 -17.91
N SER A 182 16.38 0.67 -18.52
CA SER A 182 15.88 0.19 -19.81
C SER A 182 14.40 -0.17 -19.75
N ALA A 183 13.95 -0.81 -18.67
CA ALA A 183 12.54 -1.17 -18.48
C ALA A 183 11.61 0.05 -18.39
N LEU A 184 12.11 1.20 -17.91
CA LEU A 184 11.39 2.47 -17.84
C LEU A 184 11.43 3.27 -19.13
N ASN A 185 12.57 3.25 -19.85
CA ASN A 185 12.84 4.10 -21.01
C ASN A 185 12.51 3.43 -22.36
N SER A 186 12.40 2.11 -22.41
CA SER A 186 12.13 1.32 -23.63
C SER A 186 10.93 0.37 -23.42
N PRO A 187 9.72 0.92 -23.22
CA PRO A 187 8.52 0.11 -22.91
C PRO A 187 8.11 -0.85 -24.05
N GLU A 188 8.55 -0.59 -25.28
CA GLU A 188 8.36 -1.45 -26.45
C GLU A 188 9.17 -2.76 -26.39
N VAL A 189 10.25 -2.78 -25.60
CA VAL A 189 11.03 -3.99 -25.31
C VAL A 189 10.49 -4.65 -24.06
N THR A 190 9.80 -5.78 -24.24
CA THR A 190 9.22 -6.51 -23.11
C THR A 190 10.31 -7.08 -22.21
N VAL A 191 10.35 -6.64 -20.96
CA VAL A 191 11.25 -7.14 -19.92
C VAL A 191 10.43 -7.59 -18.71
N ASP A 192 10.66 -8.80 -18.20
CA ASP A 192 10.04 -9.27 -16.95
C ASP A 192 11.06 -9.25 -15.81
N LEU A 193 10.97 -8.23 -14.96
CA LEU A 193 11.79 -8.08 -13.75
C LEU A 193 11.18 -8.79 -12.53
N GLY A 194 10.14 -9.61 -12.75
CA GLY A 194 9.47 -10.37 -11.72
C GLY A 194 8.35 -9.60 -10.99
N ARG A 195 7.81 -10.25 -9.96
CA ARG A 195 6.75 -9.67 -9.12
C ARG A 195 6.89 -10.17 -7.69
N ALA A 196 7.17 -9.29 -6.78
CA ALA A 196 7.32 -9.58 -5.36
C ALA A 196 6.01 -10.03 -4.68
N PRO A 197 6.07 -10.80 -3.58
CA PRO A 197 4.92 -11.27 -2.82
C PRO A 197 4.03 -10.12 -2.31
N PRO A 198 2.72 -10.30 -2.12
CA PRO A 198 1.83 -9.25 -1.62
C PRO A 198 2.04 -8.95 -0.13
N GLU A 199 2.60 -9.88 0.62
CA GLU A 199 2.74 -9.84 2.06
C GLU A 199 3.64 -8.71 2.57
N GLY A 200 4.63 -8.30 1.77
CA GLY A 200 5.51 -7.17 2.08
C GLY A 200 4.86 -5.80 1.83
N LEU A 201 3.73 -5.75 1.11
CA LEU A 201 3.09 -4.51 0.69
C LEU A 201 2.07 -4.02 1.72
N VAL A 202 2.13 -2.72 2.02
CA VAL A 202 1.18 -2.03 2.88
C VAL A 202 0.66 -0.78 2.17
N LEU A 203 -0.65 -0.66 1.98
CA LEU A 203 -1.27 0.63 1.66
C LEU A 203 -1.22 1.48 2.94
N TRP A 204 -0.31 2.47 2.96
CA TRP A 204 0.03 3.20 4.17
C TRP A 204 -0.85 4.41 4.40
N ASN A 205 -1.01 5.26 3.39
CA ASN A 205 -1.80 6.48 3.49
C ASN A 205 -2.47 6.84 2.17
N ILE A 206 -3.58 7.58 2.27
CA ILE A 206 -4.28 8.19 1.15
C ILE A 206 -4.59 9.64 1.52
N SER A 207 -4.17 10.58 0.68
CA SER A 207 -4.58 11.97 0.75
C SER A 207 -5.70 12.25 -0.23
N HIS A 208 -6.69 13.01 0.19
CA HIS A 208 -7.83 13.41 -0.65
C HIS A 208 -8.32 14.79 -0.23
N LYS A 209 -8.54 15.69 -1.18
CA LYS A 209 -8.90 17.09 -0.96
C LYS A 209 -10.17 17.30 -0.11
N ASP A 210 -11.11 16.36 -0.15
CA ASP A 210 -12.40 16.44 0.55
C ASP A 210 -12.37 15.66 1.89
N PHE A 211 -11.20 15.21 2.35
CA PHE A 211 -11.10 14.37 3.55
C PHE A 211 -9.79 14.62 4.30
N ASP A 212 -9.92 15.02 5.56
CA ASP A 212 -8.78 15.15 6.46
C ASP A 212 -8.43 13.77 7.05
N SER A 213 -7.23 13.26 6.70
CA SER A 213 -6.77 11.99 7.20
C SER A 213 -6.55 12.03 8.72
N PRO A 214 -7.08 11.07 9.49
CA PRO A 214 -6.76 10.94 10.91
C PRO A 214 -5.34 10.43 11.14
N PHE A 215 -4.62 10.01 10.08
CA PHE A 215 -3.27 9.48 10.14
C PHE A 215 -2.26 10.47 9.54
N SER A 216 -1.06 10.55 10.15
CA SER A 216 0.08 11.20 9.51
C SER A 216 0.56 10.36 8.32
N GLY A 217 1.18 11.02 7.33
CA GLY A 217 1.84 10.32 6.20
C GLY A 217 3.22 9.77 6.55
N GLU A 218 3.70 9.96 7.78
CA GLU A 218 5.03 9.54 8.23
C GLU A 218 5.18 8.02 8.23
N MET A 219 6.38 7.56 7.92
CA MET A 219 6.71 6.13 7.99
C MET A 219 6.73 5.66 9.45
N PRO A 220 6.36 4.39 9.72
CA PRO A 220 6.43 3.85 11.06
C PRO A 220 7.88 3.74 11.54
N ILE A 221 8.08 3.96 12.82
CA ILE A 221 9.33 3.60 13.48
C ILE A 221 9.40 2.08 13.55
N SER A 222 10.46 1.48 13.02
CA SER A 222 10.56 0.04 12.80
C SER A 222 11.39 -0.71 13.86
N THR A 223 11.51 -0.15 15.05
CA THR A 223 12.29 -0.72 16.18
C THR A 223 11.88 -2.15 16.58
N THR A 224 10.69 -2.59 16.19
CA THR A 224 10.13 -3.88 16.60
C THR A 224 10.26 -4.98 15.54
N PHE A 225 10.87 -4.70 14.39
CA PHE A 225 11.03 -5.70 13.34
C PHE A 225 12.21 -6.61 13.59
N SER A 226 11.95 -7.93 13.62
CA SER A 226 12.98 -8.95 13.77
C SER A 226 13.92 -8.98 12.56
N ILE A 227 15.17 -9.36 12.82
CA ILE A 227 16.16 -9.53 11.77
C ILE A 227 15.81 -10.77 10.94
N ARG A 228 15.92 -10.65 9.62
CA ARG A 228 15.75 -11.77 8.70
C ARG A 228 16.84 -12.82 8.95
N PRO A 229 16.48 -14.09 9.16
CA PRO A 229 17.47 -15.16 9.27
C PRO A 229 18.06 -15.53 7.92
N SER A 230 19.29 -16.04 7.92
CA SER A 230 19.97 -16.56 6.72
C SER A 230 19.60 -18.03 6.42
N ASP A 231 19.18 -18.81 7.42
CA ASP A 231 18.76 -20.19 7.22
C ASP A 231 17.40 -20.27 6.51
N PRO A 232 17.26 -21.05 5.40
CA PRO A 232 16.02 -21.12 4.65
C PRO A 232 14.81 -21.70 5.42
N ARG A 233 15.04 -22.55 6.43
CA ARG A 233 13.96 -23.13 7.24
C ARG A 233 13.44 -22.09 8.24
N GLU A 234 14.36 -21.36 8.87
CA GLU A 234 14.01 -20.25 9.75
C GLU A 234 13.34 -19.14 8.98
N TYR A 235 13.80 -18.82 7.77
CA TYR A 235 13.19 -17.81 6.89
C TYR A 235 11.71 -18.08 6.64
N ARG A 236 11.30 -19.31 6.36
CA ARG A 236 9.88 -19.64 6.16
C ARG A 236 9.02 -19.33 7.38
N ARG A 237 9.54 -19.55 8.57
CA ARG A 237 8.86 -19.20 9.83
C ARG A 237 8.87 -17.70 10.08
N TRP A 238 9.99 -17.07 9.79
CA TRP A 238 10.17 -15.63 9.92
C TRP A 238 9.25 -14.84 8.99
N VAL A 239 9.00 -15.27 7.76
CA VAL A 239 8.00 -14.64 6.85
C VAL A 239 6.61 -14.62 7.50
N SER A 240 6.24 -15.66 8.24
CA SER A 240 4.97 -15.64 8.99
C SER A 240 5.02 -14.62 10.14
N LEU A 241 6.15 -14.55 10.85
CA LEU A 241 6.38 -13.56 11.91
C LEU A 241 6.31 -12.13 11.36
N SER A 242 6.95 -11.85 10.23
CA SER A 242 6.98 -10.54 9.61
C SER A 242 5.58 -9.99 9.27
N LYS A 243 4.63 -10.88 8.95
CA LYS A 243 3.20 -10.50 8.76
C LYS A 243 2.55 -10.07 10.09
N TYR A 244 2.85 -10.77 11.18
CA TYR A 244 2.35 -10.39 12.50
C TYR A 244 2.97 -9.07 12.98
N GLU A 245 4.22 -8.83 12.67
CA GLU A 245 4.90 -7.56 12.98
C GLU A 245 4.23 -6.38 12.27
N ILE A 246 3.94 -6.50 10.97
CA ILE A 246 3.15 -5.50 10.24
C ILE A 246 1.74 -5.36 10.85
N GLY A 247 1.08 -6.48 11.14
CA GLY A 247 -0.22 -6.47 11.80
C GLY A 247 -0.19 -5.73 13.13
N LEU A 248 0.85 -5.95 13.94
CA LEU A 248 1.01 -5.26 15.23
C LEU A 248 1.20 -3.74 15.07
N VAL A 249 1.97 -3.31 14.06
CA VAL A 249 2.12 -1.87 13.75
C VAL A 249 0.75 -1.28 13.40
N LEU A 250 -0.03 -1.95 12.55
CA LEU A 250 -1.35 -1.48 12.14
C LEU A 250 -2.34 -1.44 13.31
N GLU A 251 -2.40 -2.46 14.13
CA GLU A 251 -3.29 -2.52 15.30
C GLU A 251 -2.96 -1.40 16.31
N ARG A 252 -1.68 -1.13 16.55
CA ARG A 252 -1.25 -0.01 17.41
C ARG A 252 -1.69 1.35 16.85
N GLU A 253 -1.54 1.55 15.55
CA GLU A 253 -1.99 2.77 14.85
C GLU A 253 -3.51 2.94 14.96
N TRP A 254 -4.28 1.87 14.78
CA TRP A 254 -5.74 1.92 14.90
C TRP A 254 -6.20 2.14 16.34
N MET A 255 -5.62 1.43 17.30
CA MET A 255 -5.95 1.58 18.71
C MET A 255 -5.73 3.01 19.21
N SER A 256 -4.65 3.67 18.76
CA SER A 256 -4.36 5.06 19.12
C SER A 256 -5.38 6.07 18.57
N ARG A 257 -6.27 5.65 17.65
CA ARG A 257 -7.28 6.51 17.01
C ARG A 257 -8.72 6.19 17.44
N LEU A 258 -8.92 5.06 18.12
CA LEU A 258 -10.23 4.63 18.63
C LEU A 258 -10.51 5.12 20.07
N SER A 259 -9.48 5.64 20.75
CA SER A 259 -9.56 6.15 22.13
C SER A 259 -10.11 7.56 22.24
#